data_d405abddfa0035557d3d1d7f9f14b92a
#
_entry.id   d405abddfa0035557d3d1d7f9f14b92a
#
_cell.length_a   1.000
_cell.length_b   1.000
_cell.length_c   1.000
_cell.angle_alpha   90.00
_cell.angle_beta   90.00
_cell.angle_gamma   90.00
#
_symmetry.space_group_name_H-M   'P 1'
#
loop_
_entity.id
_entity.type
_entity.pdbx_description
1 polymer ?
#
loop_
_entity_poly.entity_id
_entity_poly.type
_entity_poly.pdbx_seq_one_letter_code
_entity_poly.pdbx_strand_id
1 'polypeptide(L)'
;MNMRRFFLISLFALVPLAVAANEVAVAPSVETEGLPVLGASWLEANPYRGNPAAVAIGQAAYNQACARCHGADAATNAAPAPDLRNLNRFCRRIADAELKAACMRDNDAYFARTVRQGKVIVGVVHMPSWQGVLKQELAWAIQTFIEAQAGKGRE
;
A
#
# COMPACT_ATOMS: atom_id res chain seq x y z
N MET A 1 -10.19 -45.70 -58.92
CA MET A 1 -9.52 -44.38 -58.94
C MET A 1 -10.02 -43.64 -57.71
N ASN A 2 -9.30 -43.78 -56.52
CA ASN A 2 -9.74 -43.34 -55.20
C ASN A 2 -9.13 -41.96 -54.90
N MET A 3 -9.97 -40.94 -54.89
CA MET A 3 -9.58 -39.58 -54.59
C MET A 3 -9.77 -39.33 -53.07
N ARG A 4 -8.69 -39.47 -52.26
CA ARG A 4 -8.66 -39.13 -50.85
C ARG A 4 -8.70 -37.59 -50.67
N ARG A 5 -9.83 -37.10 -50.22
CA ARG A 5 -9.98 -35.71 -49.76
C ARG A 5 -9.29 -35.54 -48.40
N PHE A 6 -8.17 -34.82 -48.36
CA PHE A 6 -7.54 -34.37 -47.13
C PHE A 6 -8.31 -33.16 -46.61
N PHE A 7 -9.01 -33.32 -45.49
CA PHE A 7 -9.57 -32.22 -44.71
C PHE A 7 -8.44 -31.65 -43.84
N LEU A 8 -7.96 -30.44 -44.19
CA LEU A 8 -7.08 -29.65 -43.34
C LEU A 8 -7.94 -28.99 -42.24
N ILE A 9 -7.89 -29.56 -41.01
CA ILE A 9 -8.48 -28.96 -39.83
C ILE A 9 -7.50 -27.87 -39.36
N SER A 10 -7.83 -26.59 -39.64
CA SER A 10 -7.07 -25.43 -39.14
C SER A 10 -7.39 -25.26 -37.66
N LEU A 11 -6.44 -25.63 -36.79
CA LEU A 11 -6.55 -25.46 -35.35
C LEU A 11 -6.27 -23.99 -35.03
N PHE A 12 -7.32 -23.19 -34.89
CA PHE A 12 -7.21 -21.83 -34.38
C PHE A 12 -6.87 -21.88 -32.88
N ALA A 13 -5.61 -21.65 -32.54
CA ALA A 13 -5.20 -21.47 -31.15
C ALA A 13 -5.78 -20.14 -30.60
N LEU A 14 -6.78 -20.24 -29.72
CA LEU A 14 -7.22 -19.10 -28.91
C LEU A 14 -6.09 -18.73 -27.95
N VAL A 15 -5.37 -17.67 -28.27
CA VAL A 15 -4.46 -17.05 -27.31
C VAL A 15 -5.31 -16.23 -26.33
N PRO A 16 -5.33 -16.56 -25.03
CA PRO A 16 -6.04 -15.74 -24.07
C PRO A 16 -5.36 -14.38 -23.99
N LEU A 17 -6.06 -13.31 -24.38
CA LEU A 17 -5.63 -11.94 -24.07
C LEU A 17 -5.72 -11.79 -22.54
N ALA A 18 -4.58 -11.78 -21.86
CA ALA A 18 -4.49 -11.35 -20.49
C ALA A 18 -4.81 -9.85 -20.43
N VAL A 19 -6.04 -9.51 -20.08
CA VAL A 19 -6.42 -8.14 -19.75
C VAL A 19 -5.73 -7.82 -18.44
N ALA A 20 -4.68 -7.00 -18.47
CA ALA A 20 -4.11 -6.40 -17.27
C ALA A 20 -5.19 -5.51 -16.63
N ALA A 21 -5.87 -6.03 -15.62
CA ALA A 21 -6.79 -5.24 -14.82
C ALA A 21 -5.98 -4.19 -14.07
N ASN A 22 -6.18 -2.92 -14.41
CA ASN A 22 -5.64 -1.82 -13.60
C ASN A 22 -6.24 -1.92 -12.19
N GLU A 23 -5.39 -2.03 -11.18
CA GLU A 23 -5.78 -2.02 -9.78
C GLU A 23 -6.49 -0.69 -9.47
N VAL A 24 -7.75 -0.79 -9.05
CA VAL A 24 -8.55 0.36 -8.62
C VAL A 24 -8.54 0.41 -7.09
N ALA A 25 -8.28 1.58 -6.53
CA ALA A 25 -8.38 1.81 -5.10
C ALA A 25 -9.84 1.71 -4.64
N VAL A 26 -10.09 0.90 -3.62
CA VAL A 26 -11.41 0.72 -2.99
C VAL A 26 -11.30 1.13 -1.53
N ALA A 27 -12.15 2.07 -1.09
CA ALA A 27 -12.14 2.56 0.28
C ALA A 27 -12.34 1.41 1.28
N PRO A 28 -11.51 1.29 2.32
CA PRO A 28 -11.75 0.32 3.38
C PRO A 28 -12.99 0.71 4.20
N SER A 29 -13.78 -0.29 4.58
CA SER A 29 -14.95 -0.13 5.45
C SER A 29 -14.48 -0.21 6.93
N VAL A 30 -13.83 0.86 7.39
CA VAL A 30 -13.28 0.97 8.75
C VAL A 30 -13.64 2.34 9.31
N GLU A 31 -14.25 2.35 10.47
CA GLU A 31 -14.58 3.57 11.19
C GLU A 31 -13.34 4.17 11.85
N THR A 32 -13.32 5.51 11.95
CA THR A 32 -12.24 6.26 12.59
C THR A 32 -12.62 6.75 13.99
N GLU A 33 -13.68 6.18 14.56
CA GLU A 33 -14.11 6.51 15.91
C GLU A 33 -12.99 6.26 16.93
N GLY A 34 -12.77 7.22 17.81
CA GLY A 34 -11.64 7.18 18.77
C GLY A 34 -10.34 7.81 18.26
N LEU A 35 -10.29 8.26 16.99
CA LEU A 35 -9.19 9.09 16.49
C LEU A 35 -9.59 10.56 16.45
N PRO A 36 -8.68 11.49 16.78
CA PRO A 36 -8.87 12.90 16.51
C PRO A 36 -9.18 13.16 15.04
N VAL A 37 -10.18 13.99 14.75
CA VAL A 37 -10.53 14.41 13.39
C VAL A 37 -9.47 15.37 12.87
N LEU A 38 -8.97 15.14 11.67
CA LEU A 38 -7.87 15.93 11.09
C LEU A 38 -8.32 16.99 10.09
N GLY A 39 -9.59 16.93 9.66
CA GLY A 39 -10.14 17.87 8.68
C GLY A 39 -9.75 17.55 7.23
N ALA A 40 -10.01 18.51 6.33
CA ALA A 40 -9.86 18.30 4.89
C ALA A 40 -8.42 18.48 4.37
N SER A 41 -7.62 19.30 5.04
CA SER A 41 -6.24 19.56 4.65
C SER A 41 -5.31 18.50 5.20
N TRP A 42 -4.53 17.88 4.31
CA TRP A 42 -3.56 16.86 4.73
C TRP A 42 -2.44 17.48 5.57
N LEU A 43 -2.16 16.83 6.70
CA LEU A 43 -1.04 17.18 7.56
C LEU A 43 0.28 16.75 6.91
N GLU A 44 1.38 17.41 7.28
CA GLU A 44 2.73 17.11 6.79
C GLU A 44 3.40 15.99 7.57
N ALA A 45 2.94 15.73 8.80
CA ALA A 45 3.48 14.70 9.67
C ALA A 45 2.36 13.87 10.29
N ASN A 46 2.67 12.61 10.63
CA ASN A 46 1.72 11.69 11.22
C ASN A 46 1.35 12.09 12.66
N PRO A 47 0.10 12.54 12.90
CA PRO A 47 -0.33 12.98 14.23
C PRO A 47 -0.66 11.82 15.18
N TYR A 48 -0.76 10.60 14.66
CA TYR A 48 -1.19 9.42 15.43
C TYR A 48 -0.04 8.52 15.87
N ARG A 49 1.20 8.91 15.61
CA ARG A 49 2.37 8.10 15.97
C ARG A 49 2.38 7.75 17.45
N GLY A 50 2.44 6.45 17.76
CA GLY A 50 2.39 5.95 19.13
C GLY A 50 0.99 5.81 19.73
N ASN A 51 -0.08 6.13 18.99
CA ASN A 51 -1.45 5.96 19.46
C ASN A 51 -1.93 4.50 19.26
N PRO A 52 -2.26 3.74 20.35
CA PRO A 52 -2.70 2.34 20.23
C PRO A 52 -4.00 2.16 19.46
N ALA A 53 -4.96 3.10 19.58
CA ALA A 53 -6.20 3.04 18.82
C ALA A 53 -5.92 3.18 17.31
N ALA A 54 -4.99 4.06 16.94
CA ALA A 54 -4.57 4.20 15.56
C ALA A 54 -3.87 2.94 15.03
N VAL A 55 -3.13 2.22 15.85
CA VAL A 55 -2.54 0.92 15.46
C VAL A 55 -3.63 -0.09 15.11
N ALA A 56 -4.67 -0.23 15.95
CA ALA A 56 -5.75 -1.19 15.72
C ALA A 56 -6.60 -0.83 14.48
N ILE A 57 -6.99 0.45 14.36
CA ILE A 57 -7.74 0.96 13.21
C ILE A 57 -6.89 0.83 11.94
N GLY A 58 -5.61 1.17 12.03
CA GLY A 58 -4.66 1.07 10.94
C GLY A 58 -4.45 -0.36 10.45
N GLN A 59 -4.42 -1.34 11.35
CA GLN A 59 -4.36 -2.76 11.00
C GLN A 59 -5.58 -3.19 10.18
N ALA A 60 -6.78 -2.85 10.66
CA ALA A 60 -8.02 -3.18 9.97
C ALA A 60 -8.10 -2.55 8.57
N ALA A 61 -7.74 -1.26 8.46
CA ALA A 61 -7.71 -0.54 7.20
C ALA A 61 -6.60 -1.05 6.25
N TYR A 62 -5.41 -1.34 6.77
CA TYR A 62 -4.30 -1.91 6.03
C TYR A 62 -4.67 -3.24 5.37
N ASN A 63 -5.28 -4.15 6.13
CA ASN A 63 -5.64 -5.46 5.63
C ASN A 63 -6.70 -5.42 4.53
N GLN A 64 -7.56 -4.42 4.52
CA GLN A 64 -8.54 -4.23 3.45
C GLN A 64 -7.97 -3.51 2.22
N ALA A 65 -7.06 -2.55 2.42
CA ALA A 65 -6.61 -1.64 1.37
C ALA A 65 -5.23 -1.98 0.80
N CYS A 66 -4.30 -2.47 1.62
CA CYS A 66 -2.86 -2.56 1.30
C CYS A 66 -2.34 -3.99 1.21
N ALA A 67 -2.91 -4.90 2.03
CA ALA A 67 -2.40 -6.25 2.24
C ALA A 67 -2.32 -7.10 0.97
N ARG A 68 -3.22 -6.88 0.02
CA ARG A 68 -3.24 -7.61 -1.25
C ARG A 68 -1.92 -7.48 -2.02
N CYS A 69 -1.28 -6.32 -1.97
CA CYS A 69 -0.02 -6.06 -2.65
C CYS A 69 1.20 -6.08 -1.71
N HIS A 70 1.00 -5.69 -0.43
CA HIS A 70 2.10 -5.54 0.54
C HIS A 70 2.18 -6.68 1.57
N GLY A 71 1.29 -7.69 1.48
CA GLY A 71 1.22 -8.81 2.41
C GLY A 71 0.35 -8.52 3.63
N ALA A 72 -0.32 -9.57 4.13
CA ALA A 72 -1.21 -9.47 5.28
C ALA A 72 -0.46 -9.00 6.52
N ASP A 73 -1.09 -8.13 7.32
CA ASP A 73 -0.57 -7.56 8.57
C ASP A 73 0.80 -6.89 8.46
N ALA A 74 1.24 -6.51 7.26
CA ALA A 74 2.60 -6.07 7.00
C ALA A 74 3.67 -7.02 7.59
N ALA A 75 3.34 -8.31 7.71
CA ALA A 75 4.18 -9.30 8.40
C ALA A 75 5.13 -10.03 7.44
N THR A 76 4.82 -10.07 6.16
CA THR A 76 5.58 -10.82 5.15
C THR A 76 6.05 -9.93 4.01
N ASN A 77 7.06 -10.41 3.29
CA ASN A 77 7.57 -9.81 2.06
C ASN A 77 7.28 -10.72 0.85
N ALA A 78 6.26 -11.59 0.94
CA ALA A 78 5.91 -12.51 -0.12
C ALA A 78 5.02 -11.90 -1.22
N ALA A 79 4.65 -10.64 -1.07
CA ALA A 79 3.80 -9.91 -1.99
C ALA A 79 4.63 -9.19 -3.09
N PRO A 80 4.00 -8.78 -4.21
CA PRO A 80 4.71 -8.15 -5.33
C PRO A 80 5.26 -6.76 -5.02
N ALA A 81 4.75 -6.11 -3.96
CA ALA A 81 5.15 -4.76 -3.56
C ALA A 81 6.25 -4.76 -2.47
N PRO A 82 6.95 -3.63 -2.28
CA PRO A 82 7.99 -3.52 -1.26
C PRO A 82 7.49 -3.78 0.17
N ASP A 83 8.39 -4.31 1.01
CA ASP A 83 8.15 -4.49 2.44
C ASP A 83 8.06 -3.14 3.17
N LEU A 84 6.85 -2.79 3.60
CA LEU A 84 6.58 -1.50 4.24
C LEU A 84 7.17 -1.37 5.65
N ARG A 85 7.57 -2.47 6.32
CA ARG A 85 8.27 -2.42 7.62
C ARG A 85 9.59 -1.66 7.54
N ASN A 86 10.12 -1.49 6.33
CA ASN A 86 11.34 -0.73 6.09
C ASN A 86 11.11 0.79 5.97
N LEU A 87 9.87 1.28 5.98
CA LEU A 87 9.53 2.67 5.73
C LEU A 87 10.41 3.66 6.50
N ASN A 88 10.61 3.45 7.81
CA ASN A 88 11.42 4.32 8.66
C ASN A 88 12.75 3.69 9.13
N ARG A 89 13.24 2.68 8.39
CA ARG A 89 14.40 1.88 8.80
C ARG A 89 15.64 2.73 9.10
N PHE A 90 15.94 3.68 8.24
CA PHE A 90 17.12 4.53 8.38
C PHE A 90 16.92 5.60 9.46
N CYS A 91 15.76 6.24 9.50
CA CYS A 91 15.45 7.25 10.50
C CYS A 91 15.53 6.70 11.93
N ARG A 92 15.10 5.46 12.16
CA ARG A 92 15.18 4.82 13.48
C ARG A 92 16.61 4.65 14.02
N ARG A 93 17.61 4.65 13.15
CA ARG A 93 19.04 4.47 13.50
C ARG A 93 19.76 5.78 13.83
N ILE A 94 19.13 6.90 13.53
CA ILE A 94 19.72 8.23 13.80
C ILE A 94 19.71 8.46 15.31
N ALA A 95 20.87 8.74 15.88
CA ALA A 95 21.03 9.02 17.31
C ALA A 95 20.63 10.46 17.66
N ASP A 96 20.96 11.42 16.80
CA ASP A 96 20.59 12.82 16.99
C ASP A 96 19.08 12.99 16.87
N ALA A 97 18.46 13.60 17.88
CA ALA A 97 17.00 13.70 18.01
C ALA A 97 16.38 14.64 16.96
N GLU A 98 17.06 15.76 16.66
CA GLU A 98 16.57 16.73 15.70
C GLU A 98 16.64 16.18 14.26
N LEU A 99 17.76 15.60 13.90
CA LEU A 99 17.93 14.97 12.59
C LEU A 99 16.99 13.78 12.42
N LYS A 100 16.77 12.98 13.47
CA LYS A 100 15.79 11.90 13.46
C LYS A 100 14.39 12.43 13.22
N ALA A 101 13.99 13.49 13.91
CA ALA A 101 12.67 14.11 13.72
C ALA A 101 12.49 14.67 12.30
N ALA A 102 13.52 15.29 11.73
CA ALA A 102 13.51 15.76 10.35
C ALA A 102 13.33 14.58 9.37
N CYS A 103 14.13 13.52 9.51
CA CYS A 103 14.02 12.32 8.69
C CYS A 103 12.62 11.69 8.77
N MET A 104 12.00 11.66 9.95
CA MET A 104 10.65 11.12 10.13
C MET A 104 9.61 11.99 9.41
N ARG A 105 9.72 13.32 9.46
CA ARG A 105 8.83 14.22 8.70
C ARG A 105 8.96 14.01 7.18
N ASP A 106 10.19 13.86 6.68
CA ASP A 106 10.41 13.58 5.25
C ASP A 106 9.75 12.28 4.81
N ASN A 107 9.85 11.24 5.64
CA ASN A 107 9.19 9.96 5.38
C ASN A 107 7.65 10.07 5.47
N ASP A 108 7.12 10.87 6.38
CA ASP A 108 5.69 11.15 6.47
C ASP A 108 5.18 11.83 5.20
N ALA A 109 5.87 12.87 4.75
CA ALA A 109 5.55 13.57 3.51
C ALA A 109 5.65 12.64 2.29
N TYR A 110 6.67 11.78 2.24
CA TYR A 110 6.81 10.76 1.20
C TYR A 110 5.67 9.76 1.22
N PHE A 111 5.29 9.25 2.40
CA PHE A 111 4.17 8.32 2.58
C PHE A 111 2.86 8.95 2.13
N ALA A 112 2.51 10.13 2.63
CA ALA A 112 1.28 10.85 2.29
C ALA A 112 1.18 11.11 0.77
N ARG A 113 2.27 11.57 0.15
CA ARG A 113 2.33 11.79 -1.30
C ARG A 113 2.15 10.49 -2.07
N THR A 114 2.83 9.42 -1.66
CA THR A 114 2.77 8.11 -2.33
C THR A 114 1.37 7.51 -2.26
N VAL A 115 0.73 7.55 -1.09
CA VAL A 115 -0.64 7.07 -0.94
C VAL A 115 -1.59 7.89 -1.82
N ARG A 116 -1.50 9.21 -1.77
CA ARG A 116 -2.40 10.08 -2.55
C ARG A 116 -2.23 9.90 -4.05
N GLN A 117 -1.01 9.87 -4.54
CA GLN A 117 -0.73 9.89 -5.98
C GLN A 117 -0.59 8.51 -6.61
N GLY A 118 -0.34 7.48 -5.78
CA GLY A 118 0.02 6.16 -6.28
C GLY A 118 1.42 6.11 -6.88
N LYS A 119 1.69 5.09 -7.66
CA LYS A 119 2.96 4.89 -8.38
C LYS A 119 2.71 4.43 -9.80
N VAL A 120 3.19 5.21 -10.76
CA VAL A 120 3.22 4.84 -12.18
C VAL A 120 4.68 4.76 -12.61
N ILE A 121 5.11 3.64 -13.18
CA ILE A 121 6.47 3.41 -13.66
C ILE A 121 6.36 2.96 -15.11
N VAL A 122 6.98 3.70 -16.02
CA VAL A 122 6.98 3.44 -17.47
C VAL A 122 5.54 3.21 -18.01
N GLY A 123 4.59 4.05 -17.55
CA GLY A 123 3.18 3.97 -17.98
C GLY A 123 2.35 2.85 -17.33
N VAL A 124 2.95 2.02 -16.47
CA VAL A 124 2.26 0.95 -15.74
C VAL A 124 1.91 1.40 -14.33
N VAL A 125 0.67 1.22 -13.92
CA VAL A 125 0.23 1.50 -12.55
C VAL A 125 0.71 0.36 -11.63
N HIS A 126 1.67 0.67 -10.76
CA HIS A 126 2.18 -0.26 -9.74
C HIS A 126 1.47 -0.12 -8.40
N MET A 127 0.97 1.07 -8.10
CA MET A 127 0.15 1.36 -6.94
C MET A 127 -0.94 2.35 -7.37
N PRO A 128 -2.22 2.06 -7.13
CA PRO A 128 -3.29 2.99 -7.48
C PRO A 128 -3.21 4.26 -6.62
N SER A 129 -3.74 5.35 -7.15
CA SER A 129 -3.96 6.58 -6.38
C SER A 129 -5.11 6.38 -5.40
N TRP A 130 -4.91 6.77 -4.15
CA TRP A 130 -5.92 6.75 -3.09
C TRP A 130 -6.52 8.14 -2.84
N GLN A 131 -6.16 9.13 -3.66
CA GLN A 131 -6.70 10.49 -3.52
C GLN A 131 -8.22 10.49 -3.74
N GLY A 132 -8.95 11.08 -2.79
CA GLY A 132 -10.42 11.08 -2.80
C GLY A 132 -11.08 9.75 -2.39
N VAL A 133 -10.30 8.69 -2.20
CA VAL A 133 -10.78 7.36 -1.79
C VAL A 133 -10.47 7.09 -0.32
N LEU A 134 -9.24 7.35 0.12
CA LEU A 134 -8.80 7.11 1.50
C LEU A 134 -8.77 8.43 2.27
N LYS A 135 -9.47 8.48 3.41
CA LYS A 135 -9.43 9.60 4.35
C LYS A 135 -8.03 9.68 4.98
N GLN A 136 -7.55 10.90 5.30
CA GLN A 136 -6.24 11.06 5.89
C GLN A 136 -6.11 10.38 7.26
N GLU A 137 -7.19 10.32 8.05
CA GLU A 137 -7.21 9.62 9.32
C GLU A 137 -6.85 8.14 9.16
N LEU A 138 -7.44 7.47 8.16
CA LEU A 138 -7.11 6.07 7.87
C LEU A 138 -5.69 5.92 7.33
N ALA A 139 -5.24 6.83 6.47
CA ALA A 139 -3.88 6.78 5.94
C ALA A 139 -2.82 6.91 7.05
N TRP A 140 -3.00 7.86 7.98
CA TRP A 140 -2.09 8.03 9.11
C TRP A 140 -2.17 6.88 10.12
N ALA A 141 -3.36 6.31 10.33
CA ALA A 141 -3.53 5.11 11.15
C ALA A 141 -2.81 3.91 10.51
N ILE A 142 -2.92 3.72 9.19
CA ILE A 142 -2.19 2.69 8.44
C ILE A 142 -0.69 2.86 8.61
N GLN A 143 -0.15 4.08 8.48
CA GLN A 143 1.28 4.31 8.69
C GLN A 143 1.70 3.98 10.13
N THR A 144 0.89 4.36 11.12
CA THR A 144 1.14 4.07 12.53
C THR A 144 1.20 2.55 12.79
N PHE A 145 0.29 1.80 12.17
CA PHE A 145 0.30 0.34 12.21
C PHE A 145 1.58 -0.25 11.56
N ILE A 146 1.95 0.20 10.36
CA ILE A 146 3.16 -0.24 9.66
C ILE A 146 4.40 0.01 10.54
N GLU A 147 4.50 1.17 11.18
CA GLU A 147 5.59 1.51 12.08
C GLU A 147 5.65 0.57 13.30
N ALA A 148 4.48 0.17 13.84
CA ALA A 148 4.39 -0.79 14.94
C ALA A 148 4.84 -2.20 14.53
N GLN A 149 4.75 -2.58 13.24
CA GLN A 149 5.26 -3.86 12.73
C GLN A 149 6.77 -3.86 12.46
N ALA A 150 7.39 -2.69 12.39
CA ALA A 150 8.78 -2.53 11.94
C ALA A 150 9.84 -3.21 12.84
N GLY A 151 9.47 -3.67 14.02
CA GLY A 151 10.36 -4.44 14.93
C GLY A 151 10.07 -5.95 14.96
N LYS A 152 8.92 -6.35 14.41
CA LYS A 152 8.43 -7.72 14.48
C LYS A 152 8.85 -8.46 13.20
N GLY A 153 9.85 -9.30 13.21
CA GLY A 153 10.21 -10.14 12.06
C GLY A 153 11.68 -10.12 11.69
N ARG A 154 12.51 -9.97 12.70
CA ARG A 154 13.96 -10.20 12.65
C ARG A 154 14.38 -11.19 13.75
N GLU A 155 13.55 -12.21 13.94
CA GLU A 155 13.97 -13.42 14.66
C GLU A 155 14.34 -14.51 13.64
#